data_48733ec3b48be478dc1a64e5ac52b718
#
_entry.id   48733ec3b48be478dc1a64e5ac52b718
#
_cell.length_a   1.000
_cell.length_b   1.000
_cell.length_c   1.000
_cell.angle_alpha   90.00
_cell.angle_beta   90.00
_cell.angle_gamma   90.00
#
_symmetry.space_group_name_H-M   'P 1'
#
loop_
_entity.id
_entity.type
_entity.pdbx_description
1 polymer ?
#
loop_
_entity_poly.entity_id
_entity_poly.type
_entity_poly.pdbx_seq_one_letter_code
_entity_poly.pdbx_strand_id
1 'polypeptide(L)'
;GAILVGGESLDGRRGSCGYMPQRDLLFPWRTVNENLRLPMEVRGGIPRAEMDRRVAETLEHVGLAGWGDKRPEELSGGMRQRAAFARTLLTGSELLLLDEPFSALDFLTRITMQEWLLDQWERDSKTVLFITHDVEEAIFLSGRVLVVEDTPIRRLRSFEVPAPYPRTRACLTEPRMLELRENLISLLRREVSE
;
A
#
# COMPACT_ATOMS: atom_id res chain seq x y z
N GLY A 1 11.79 21.45 -7.28
CA GLY A 1 12.10 20.09 -7.72
C GLY A 1 11.12 19.62 -8.80
N ALA A 2 11.42 18.52 -9.45
CA ALA A 2 10.54 17.88 -10.41
C ALA A 2 10.30 16.43 -9.98
N ILE A 3 9.08 15.93 -10.21
CA ILE A 3 8.75 14.51 -10.01
C ILE A 3 8.58 13.88 -11.38
N LEU A 4 9.36 12.83 -11.65
CA LEU A 4 9.34 12.12 -12.91
C LEU A 4 8.85 10.67 -12.70
N VAL A 5 7.98 10.20 -13.58
CA VAL A 5 7.58 8.78 -13.67
C VAL A 5 7.82 8.31 -15.08
N GLY A 6 8.63 7.24 -15.24
CA GLY A 6 9.05 6.77 -16.56
C GLY A 6 9.82 7.81 -17.38
N GLY A 7 10.50 8.77 -16.72
CA GLY A 7 11.22 9.87 -17.36
C GLY A 7 10.37 11.08 -17.74
N GLU A 8 9.07 11.05 -17.50
CA GLU A 8 8.14 12.14 -17.82
C GLU A 8 7.62 12.85 -16.56
N SER A 9 7.49 14.18 -16.63
CA SER A 9 6.99 14.98 -15.50
C SER A 9 5.57 14.61 -15.11
N LEU A 10 5.32 14.52 -13.81
CA LEU A 10 3.97 14.36 -13.24
C LEU A 10 3.17 15.67 -13.23
N ASP A 11 3.80 16.81 -13.52
CA ASP A 11 3.14 18.11 -13.46
C ASP A 11 1.94 18.17 -14.40
N GLY A 12 0.75 18.43 -13.84
CA GLY A 12 -0.51 18.53 -14.58
C GLY A 12 -1.14 17.20 -14.99
N ARG A 13 -0.55 16.05 -14.70
CA ARG A 13 -1.11 14.73 -15.00
C ARG A 13 -2.06 14.27 -13.88
N ARG A 14 -3.36 14.27 -14.15
CA ARG A 14 -4.36 13.68 -13.25
C ARG A 14 -4.41 12.17 -13.43
N GLY A 15 -4.56 11.44 -12.30
CA GLY A 15 -4.72 9.98 -12.33
C GLY A 15 -3.47 9.18 -12.64
N SER A 16 -2.28 9.79 -12.58
CA SER A 16 -1.00 9.13 -12.83
C SER A 16 -0.54 8.20 -11.68
N CYS A 17 -1.12 8.33 -10.49
CA CYS A 17 -0.84 7.45 -9.35
C CYS A 17 -2.11 7.06 -8.61
N GLY A 18 -2.10 5.87 -8.02
CA GLY A 18 -3.04 5.48 -6.98
C GLY A 18 -2.51 5.96 -5.63
N TYR A 19 -3.28 6.76 -4.90
CA TYR A 19 -2.88 7.28 -3.60
C TYR A 19 -3.81 6.79 -2.50
N MET A 20 -3.23 6.20 -1.47
CA MET A 20 -3.88 5.85 -0.22
C MET A 20 -3.27 6.67 0.90
N PRO A 21 -3.94 7.70 1.40
CA PRO A 21 -3.51 8.43 2.58
C PRO A 21 -3.75 7.63 3.86
N GLN A 22 -3.12 8.03 4.96
CA GLN A 22 -3.25 7.41 6.28
C GLN A 22 -4.72 7.28 6.74
N ARG A 23 -5.57 8.26 6.42
CA ARG A 23 -7.02 8.17 6.63
C ARG A 23 -7.68 7.45 5.46
N ASP A 24 -8.71 6.65 5.72
CA ASP A 24 -9.39 5.84 4.70
C ASP A 24 -10.03 6.67 3.58
N LEU A 25 -10.48 7.89 3.87
CA LEU A 25 -11.15 8.82 2.95
C LEU A 25 -12.22 8.15 2.06
N LEU A 26 -12.92 7.15 2.61
CA LEU A 26 -14.10 6.60 1.95
C LEU A 26 -15.22 7.64 1.94
N PHE A 27 -15.96 7.69 0.82
CA PHE A 27 -17.13 8.57 0.72
C PHE A 27 -18.26 8.02 1.60
N PRO A 28 -18.68 8.73 2.68
CA PRO A 28 -19.63 8.20 3.65
C PRO A 28 -21.04 8.01 3.09
N TRP A 29 -21.39 8.73 2.00
CA TRP A 29 -22.68 8.61 1.32
C TRP A 29 -22.71 7.50 0.25
N ARG A 30 -21.59 6.82 -0.01
CA ARG A 30 -21.46 5.70 -0.95
C ARG A 30 -21.31 4.38 -0.19
N THR A 31 -21.83 3.31 -0.76
CA THR A 31 -21.55 1.95 -0.29
C THR A 31 -20.10 1.58 -0.55
N VAL A 32 -19.63 0.47 0.01
CA VAL A 32 -18.28 -0.08 -0.26
C VAL A 32 -18.12 -0.37 -1.74
N ASN A 33 -19.10 -1.05 -2.37
CA ASN A 33 -19.10 -1.31 -3.82
C ASN A 33 -18.93 -0.02 -4.64
N GLU A 34 -19.67 1.02 -4.28
CA GLU A 34 -19.61 2.31 -4.98
C GLU A 34 -18.30 3.06 -4.74
N ASN A 35 -17.72 2.95 -3.54
CA ASN A 35 -16.39 3.49 -3.26
C ASN A 35 -15.31 2.80 -4.09
N LEU A 36 -15.35 1.47 -4.20
CA LEU A 36 -14.36 0.71 -4.96
C LEU A 36 -14.49 0.91 -6.47
N ARG A 37 -15.72 1.15 -6.98
CA ARG A 37 -15.91 1.44 -8.41
C ARG A 37 -15.41 2.81 -8.83
N LEU A 38 -15.39 3.76 -7.93
CA LEU A 38 -15.12 5.17 -8.24
C LEU A 38 -13.85 5.40 -9.09
N PRO A 39 -12.70 4.80 -8.80
CA PRO A 39 -11.51 5.01 -9.63
C PRO A 39 -11.71 4.57 -11.08
N MET A 40 -12.45 3.49 -11.30
CA MET A 40 -12.75 2.97 -12.64
C MET A 40 -13.80 3.84 -13.35
N GLU A 41 -14.78 4.37 -12.62
CA GLU A 41 -15.77 5.35 -13.13
C GLU A 41 -15.08 6.63 -13.62
N VAL A 42 -14.12 7.15 -12.83
CA VAL A 42 -13.34 8.36 -13.16
C VAL A 42 -12.44 8.14 -14.37
N ARG A 43 -11.81 6.98 -14.47
CA ARG A 43 -10.96 6.61 -15.60
C ARG A 43 -11.77 6.46 -16.89
N GLY A 44 -13.00 5.96 -16.79
CA GLY A 44 -13.85 5.67 -17.93
C GLY A 44 -13.44 4.45 -18.76
N GLY A 45 -14.23 4.15 -19.78
CA GLY A 45 -13.91 3.08 -20.76
C GLY A 45 -14.08 1.63 -20.27
N ILE A 46 -14.51 1.41 -19.02
CA ILE A 46 -14.71 0.07 -18.45
C ILE A 46 -16.22 -0.18 -18.32
N PRO A 47 -16.76 -1.27 -18.91
CA PRO A 47 -18.17 -1.62 -18.77
C PRO A 47 -18.55 -1.87 -17.30
N ARG A 48 -19.79 -1.51 -16.92
CA ARG A 48 -20.27 -1.67 -15.54
C ARG A 48 -20.13 -3.09 -15.01
N ALA A 49 -20.50 -4.09 -15.80
CA ALA A 49 -20.39 -5.49 -15.41
C ALA A 49 -18.94 -5.90 -15.09
N GLU A 50 -17.96 -5.37 -15.82
CA GLU A 50 -16.55 -5.63 -15.59
C GLU A 50 -16.07 -4.91 -14.32
N MET A 51 -16.54 -3.67 -14.05
CA MET A 51 -16.24 -2.99 -12.79
C MET A 51 -16.78 -3.80 -11.60
N ASP A 52 -18.03 -4.27 -11.68
CA ASP A 52 -18.68 -5.03 -10.62
C ASP A 52 -17.95 -6.37 -10.36
N ARG A 53 -17.49 -7.04 -11.41
CA ARG A 53 -16.65 -8.24 -11.30
C ARG A 53 -15.34 -7.97 -10.57
N ARG A 54 -14.61 -6.94 -10.99
CA ARG A 54 -13.33 -6.55 -10.33
C ARG A 54 -13.52 -6.17 -8.88
N VAL A 55 -14.57 -5.44 -8.56
CA VAL A 55 -14.92 -5.08 -7.18
C VAL A 55 -15.19 -6.32 -6.35
N ALA A 56 -16.01 -7.25 -6.84
CA ALA A 56 -16.32 -8.48 -6.12
C ALA A 56 -15.07 -9.32 -5.84
N GLU A 57 -14.23 -9.57 -6.85
CA GLU A 57 -12.95 -10.26 -6.70
C GLU A 57 -12.02 -9.57 -5.68
N THR A 58 -11.94 -8.25 -5.75
CA THR A 58 -11.08 -7.48 -4.81
C THR A 58 -11.62 -7.56 -3.39
N LEU A 59 -12.95 -7.49 -3.19
CA LEU A 59 -13.57 -7.63 -1.87
C LEU A 59 -13.33 -9.01 -1.24
N GLU A 60 -13.33 -10.07 -2.05
CA GLU A 60 -12.96 -11.40 -1.57
C GLU A 60 -11.50 -11.42 -1.07
N HIS A 61 -10.57 -10.88 -1.84
CA HIS A 61 -9.15 -10.86 -1.48
C HIS A 61 -8.86 -10.05 -0.21
N VAL A 62 -9.56 -8.93 -0.01
CA VAL A 62 -9.38 -8.12 1.22
C VAL A 62 -10.25 -8.59 2.39
N GLY A 63 -10.93 -9.76 2.26
CA GLY A 63 -11.77 -10.33 3.31
C GLY A 63 -12.99 -9.47 3.67
N LEU A 64 -13.57 -8.82 2.66
CA LEU A 64 -14.79 -8.01 2.76
C LEU A 64 -15.93 -8.56 1.89
N ALA A 65 -15.90 -9.83 1.51
CA ALA A 65 -17.02 -10.50 0.84
C ALA A 65 -18.31 -10.32 1.67
N GLY A 66 -19.40 -9.94 0.99
CA GLY A 66 -20.69 -9.67 1.65
C GLY A 66 -20.85 -8.29 2.30
N TRP A 67 -19.78 -7.45 2.32
CA TRP A 67 -19.84 -6.09 2.87
C TRP A 67 -19.99 -4.99 1.81
N GLY A 68 -20.14 -5.39 0.54
CA GLY A 68 -20.20 -4.46 -0.59
C GLY A 68 -21.32 -3.43 -0.51
N ASP A 69 -22.49 -3.79 0.02
CA ASP A 69 -23.68 -2.91 0.11
C ASP A 69 -23.70 -2.07 1.39
N LYS A 70 -22.72 -2.26 2.28
CA LYS A 70 -22.58 -1.51 3.52
C LYS A 70 -21.97 -0.14 3.27
N ARG A 71 -22.29 0.82 4.17
CA ARG A 71 -21.66 2.14 4.17
C ARG A 71 -20.43 2.15 5.10
N PRO A 72 -19.49 3.10 4.92
CA PRO A 72 -18.31 3.19 5.76
C PRO A 72 -18.59 3.25 7.27
N GLU A 73 -19.69 3.87 7.69
CA GLU A 73 -20.11 3.97 9.09
C GLU A 73 -20.48 2.62 9.72
N GLU A 74 -20.83 1.62 8.89
CA GLU A 74 -21.18 0.27 9.33
C GLU A 74 -19.94 -0.64 9.46
N LEU A 75 -18.74 -0.15 9.09
CA LEU A 75 -17.50 -0.91 9.08
C LEU A 75 -16.64 -0.56 10.30
N SER A 76 -15.87 -1.54 10.78
CA SER A 76 -14.76 -1.27 11.72
C SER A 76 -13.65 -0.46 11.07
N GLY A 77 -12.74 0.13 11.88
CA GLY A 77 -11.58 0.88 11.36
C GLY A 77 -10.73 0.06 10.40
N GLY A 78 -10.39 -1.18 10.78
CA GLY A 78 -9.63 -2.09 9.93
C GLY A 78 -10.36 -2.48 8.64
N MET A 79 -11.69 -2.64 8.68
CA MET A 79 -12.50 -2.90 7.48
C MET A 79 -12.48 -1.69 6.54
N ARG A 80 -12.62 -0.46 7.07
CA ARG A 80 -12.50 0.76 6.27
C ARG A 80 -11.13 0.87 5.62
N GLN A 81 -10.06 0.58 6.36
CA GLN A 81 -8.70 0.61 5.82
C GLN A 81 -8.52 -0.40 4.68
N ARG A 82 -9.01 -1.62 4.82
CA ARG A 82 -9.00 -2.63 3.75
C ARG A 82 -9.81 -2.20 2.52
N ALA A 83 -10.97 -1.58 2.72
CA ALA A 83 -11.76 -1.05 1.61
C ALA A 83 -11.05 0.12 0.88
N ALA A 84 -10.39 1.03 1.62
CA ALA A 84 -9.59 2.11 1.05
C ALA A 84 -8.38 1.59 0.27
N PHE A 85 -7.70 0.58 0.79
CA PHE A 85 -6.61 -0.11 0.11
C PHE A 85 -7.09 -0.76 -1.19
N ALA A 86 -8.18 -1.53 -1.14
CA ALA A 86 -8.83 -2.14 -2.30
C ALA A 86 -9.21 -1.09 -3.37
N ARG A 87 -9.80 0.02 -2.96
CA ARG A 87 -10.11 1.14 -3.86
C ARG A 87 -8.86 1.68 -4.56
N THR A 88 -7.75 1.80 -3.83
CA THR A 88 -6.50 2.32 -4.39
C THR A 88 -5.91 1.38 -5.44
N LEU A 89 -5.98 0.07 -5.24
CA LEU A 89 -5.53 -0.91 -6.23
C LEU A 89 -6.36 -0.89 -7.52
N LEU A 90 -7.67 -0.62 -7.39
CA LEU A 90 -8.59 -0.52 -8.53
C LEU A 90 -8.41 0.75 -9.38
N THR A 91 -7.52 1.67 -9.00
CA THR A 91 -7.13 2.80 -9.87
C THR A 91 -6.51 2.33 -11.18
N GLY A 92 -5.87 1.15 -11.19
CA GLY A 92 -5.13 0.64 -12.33
C GLY A 92 -3.88 1.46 -12.68
N SER A 93 -3.39 2.28 -11.73
CA SER A 93 -2.19 3.10 -11.91
C SER A 93 -0.92 2.26 -11.81
N GLU A 94 0.11 2.65 -12.58
CA GLU A 94 1.43 2.01 -12.55
C GLU A 94 2.25 2.39 -11.30
N LEU A 95 1.94 3.54 -10.69
CA LEU A 95 2.53 4.01 -9.44
C LEU A 95 1.48 4.00 -8.33
N LEU A 96 1.80 3.36 -7.21
CA LEU A 96 1.02 3.37 -5.98
C LEU A 96 1.79 4.09 -4.88
N LEU A 97 1.13 5.05 -4.25
CA LEU A 97 1.62 5.77 -3.06
C LEU A 97 0.75 5.35 -1.88
N LEU A 98 1.33 4.66 -0.91
CA LEU A 98 0.60 4.10 0.22
C LEU A 98 1.16 4.67 1.53
N ASP A 99 0.32 5.34 2.30
CA ASP A 99 0.69 5.98 3.55
C ASP A 99 0.12 5.17 4.72
N GLU A 100 0.97 4.42 5.41
CA GLU A 100 0.64 3.50 6.50
C GLU A 100 -0.54 2.55 6.17
N PRO A 101 -0.48 1.78 5.07
CA PRO A 101 -1.65 1.06 4.55
C PRO A 101 -2.19 -0.02 5.48
N PHE A 102 -1.42 -0.49 6.47
CA PHE A 102 -1.78 -1.60 7.33
C PHE A 102 -1.83 -1.24 8.82
N SER A 103 -1.69 0.04 9.20
CA SER A 103 -1.56 0.49 10.59
C SER A 103 -2.77 0.18 11.48
N ALA A 104 -3.99 0.21 10.93
CA ALA A 104 -5.23 -0.08 11.68
C ALA A 104 -5.65 -1.56 11.65
N LEU A 105 -4.81 -2.46 11.11
CA LEU A 105 -5.12 -3.88 11.01
C LEU A 105 -4.58 -4.67 12.21
N ASP A 106 -5.34 -5.66 12.65
CA ASP A 106 -4.85 -6.68 13.57
C ASP A 106 -3.71 -7.49 12.94
N PHE A 107 -2.96 -8.20 13.77
CA PHE A 107 -1.74 -8.90 13.37
C PHE A 107 -1.95 -9.89 12.22
N LEU A 108 -2.97 -10.76 12.30
CA LEU A 108 -3.20 -11.79 11.27
C LEU A 108 -3.69 -11.18 9.96
N THR A 109 -4.63 -10.25 10.04
CA THR A 109 -5.13 -9.53 8.86
C THR A 109 -4.00 -8.77 8.17
N ARG A 110 -3.10 -8.13 8.93
CA ARG A 110 -1.93 -7.42 8.38
C ARG A 110 -1.04 -8.35 7.59
N ILE A 111 -0.71 -9.52 8.14
CA ILE A 111 0.09 -10.55 7.45
C ILE A 111 -0.54 -10.91 6.11
N THR A 112 -1.82 -11.29 6.12
CA THR A 112 -2.55 -11.69 4.91
C THR A 112 -2.56 -10.58 3.85
N MET A 113 -2.78 -9.33 4.28
CA MET A 113 -2.81 -8.19 3.37
C MET A 113 -1.44 -7.86 2.76
N GLN A 114 -0.36 -8.01 3.53
CA GLN A 114 1.00 -7.83 3.05
C GLN A 114 1.39 -8.88 2.01
N GLU A 115 1.08 -10.15 2.29
CA GLU A 115 1.31 -11.25 1.34
C GLU A 115 0.50 -11.04 0.04
N TRP A 116 -0.76 -10.66 0.17
CA TRP A 116 -1.58 -10.34 -1.00
C TRP A 116 -1.03 -9.16 -1.81
N LEU A 117 -0.51 -8.11 -1.16
CA LEU A 117 0.13 -7.00 -1.87
C LEU A 117 1.34 -7.46 -2.69
N LEU A 118 2.18 -8.34 -2.13
CA LEU A 118 3.29 -8.93 -2.86
C LEU A 118 2.83 -9.74 -4.07
N ASP A 119 1.83 -10.59 -3.90
CA ASP A 119 1.25 -11.37 -5.00
C ASP A 119 0.71 -10.47 -6.13
N GLN A 120 0.05 -9.37 -5.78
CA GLN A 120 -0.43 -8.39 -6.77
C GLN A 120 0.72 -7.68 -7.47
N TRP A 121 1.75 -7.31 -6.71
CA TRP A 121 2.93 -6.65 -7.25
C TRP A 121 3.70 -7.57 -8.23
N GLU A 122 3.85 -8.85 -7.91
CA GLU A 122 4.51 -9.83 -8.78
C GLU A 122 3.77 -10.03 -10.10
N ARG A 123 2.45 -9.96 -10.09
CA ARG A 123 1.62 -10.10 -11.30
C ARG A 123 1.67 -8.88 -12.21
N ASP A 124 1.62 -7.70 -11.63
CA ASP A 124 1.37 -6.46 -12.37
C ASP A 124 2.63 -5.58 -12.51
N SER A 125 3.74 -5.91 -11.85
CA SER A 125 5.03 -5.18 -11.86
C SER A 125 4.89 -3.67 -11.63
N LYS A 126 4.00 -3.25 -10.73
CA LYS A 126 3.76 -1.84 -10.40
C LYS A 126 4.91 -1.26 -9.58
N THR A 127 5.13 0.04 -9.70
CA THR A 127 5.99 0.75 -8.75
C THR A 127 5.17 1.08 -7.50
N VAL A 128 5.65 0.64 -6.33
CA VAL A 128 5.00 0.93 -5.05
C VAL A 128 5.97 1.72 -4.18
N LEU A 129 5.53 2.89 -3.75
CA LEU A 129 6.18 3.65 -2.68
C LEU A 129 5.23 3.65 -1.49
N PHE A 130 5.65 3.07 -0.37
CA PHE A 130 4.84 3.09 0.83
C PHE A 130 5.61 3.62 2.04
N ILE A 131 4.88 4.27 2.93
CA ILE A 131 5.39 4.80 4.19
C ILE A 131 4.90 3.87 5.29
N THR A 132 5.81 3.47 6.17
CA THR A 132 5.51 2.68 7.36
C THR A 132 6.49 3.01 8.48
N HIS A 133 6.06 2.82 9.71
CA HIS A 133 6.91 2.85 10.90
C HIS A 133 7.33 1.44 11.36
N ASP A 134 6.88 0.40 10.68
CA ASP A 134 7.21 -1.00 10.98
C ASP A 134 8.40 -1.46 10.12
N VAL A 135 9.51 -1.76 10.78
CA VAL A 135 10.77 -2.18 10.12
C VAL A 135 10.61 -3.53 9.41
N GLU A 136 9.87 -4.49 10.01
CA GLU A 136 9.65 -5.79 9.37
C GLU A 136 8.80 -5.67 8.12
N GLU A 137 7.78 -4.82 8.15
CA GLU A 137 6.97 -4.49 7.00
C GLU A 137 7.82 -3.86 5.89
N ALA A 138 8.65 -2.88 6.23
CA ALA A 138 9.54 -2.21 5.27
C ALA A 138 10.46 -3.20 4.57
N ILE A 139 11.15 -4.08 5.31
CA ILE A 139 12.08 -5.05 4.71
C ILE A 139 11.38 -6.22 4.02
N PHE A 140 10.17 -6.59 4.43
CA PHE A 140 9.42 -7.67 3.80
C PHE A 140 8.85 -7.25 2.43
N LEU A 141 8.30 -6.05 2.35
CA LEU A 141 7.56 -5.59 1.16
C LEU A 141 8.43 -4.89 0.12
N SER A 142 9.58 -4.31 0.49
CA SER A 142 10.33 -3.47 -0.43
C SER A 142 11.65 -4.08 -0.91
N GLY A 143 12.10 -3.72 -2.12
CA GLY A 143 13.45 -3.99 -2.60
C GLY A 143 14.47 -2.99 -2.05
N ARG A 144 14.00 -1.83 -1.58
CA ARG A 144 14.81 -0.75 -1.04
C ARG A 144 14.07 -0.02 0.06
N VAL A 145 14.74 0.19 1.19
CA VAL A 145 14.25 0.99 2.31
C VAL A 145 14.93 2.34 2.32
N LEU A 146 14.15 3.42 2.42
CA LEU A 146 14.63 4.79 2.59
C LEU A 146 14.31 5.24 4.01
N VAL A 147 15.33 5.54 4.80
CA VAL A 147 15.18 6.06 6.17
C VAL A 147 15.36 7.58 6.13
N VAL A 148 14.40 8.28 6.74
CA VAL A 148 14.46 9.74 6.96
C VAL A 148 15.34 9.97 8.18
N GLU A 149 16.42 10.76 8.04
CA GLU A 149 17.38 11.01 9.12
C GLU A 149 17.18 12.36 9.83
N ASP A 150 16.38 13.26 9.26
CA ASP A 150 16.20 14.60 9.81
C ASP A 150 14.82 15.20 9.51
N THR A 151 14.41 16.14 10.36
CA THR A 151 13.18 16.92 10.17
C THR A 151 13.54 18.43 10.24
N PRO A 152 13.30 19.24 9.18
CA PRO A 152 12.68 18.84 7.90
C PRO A 152 13.58 17.91 7.08
N ILE A 153 12.97 17.05 6.25
CA ILE A 153 13.67 16.01 5.47
C ILE A 153 14.72 16.65 4.56
N ARG A 154 15.99 16.38 4.83
CA ARG A 154 17.13 16.83 4.03
C ARG A 154 17.98 15.67 3.52
N ARG A 155 17.94 14.55 4.22
CA ARG A 155 18.72 13.34 3.91
C ARG A 155 17.86 12.11 4.00
N LEU A 156 18.05 11.21 3.03
CA LEU A 156 17.47 9.88 3.00
C LEU A 156 18.62 8.88 2.93
N ARG A 157 18.69 7.98 3.88
CA ARG A 157 19.62 6.86 3.82
C ARG A 157 18.95 5.68 3.16
N SER A 158 19.59 5.13 2.13
CA SER A 158 19.06 4.01 1.35
C SER A 158 19.71 2.69 1.74
N PHE A 159 18.89 1.66 1.91
CA PHE A 159 19.30 0.29 2.18
C PHE A 159 18.66 -0.63 1.15
N GLU A 160 19.48 -1.43 0.47
CA GLU A 160 18.99 -2.50 -0.39
C GLU A 160 18.57 -3.69 0.48
N VAL A 161 17.43 -4.29 0.17
CA VAL A 161 16.94 -5.47 0.89
C VAL A 161 17.54 -6.74 0.25
N PRO A 162 18.34 -7.54 1.00
CA PRO A 162 19.13 -8.63 0.44
C PRO A 162 18.33 -9.91 0.20
N ALA A 163 17.06 -9.82 -0.11
CA ALA A 163 16.19 -10.95 -0.43
C ALA A 163 15.54 -10.76 -1.80
N PRO A 164 15.68 -11.73 -2.73
CA PRO A 164 15.03 -11.67 -4.04
C PRO A 164 13.52 -11.88 -3.93
N TYR A 165 12.80 -11.55 -4.96
CA TYR A 165 11.41 -11.95 -5.15
C TYR A 165 11.34 -13.25 -5.99
N PRO A 166 10.30 -14.12 -5.81
CA PRO A 166 9.21 -14.01 -4.84
C PRO A 166 9.68 -14.21 -3.39
N ARG A 167 9.00 -13.58 -2.44
CA ARG A 167 9.33 -13.67 -1.01
C ARG A 167 8.23 -14.34 -0.22
N THR A 168 8.66 -15.12 0.76
CA THR A 168 7.79 -15.61 1.84
C THR A 168 8.31 -15.05 3.17
N ARG A 169 7.50 -15.09 4.21
CA ARG A 169 7.91 -14.60 5.54
C ARG A 169 9.12 -15.33 6.13
N ALA A 170 9.42 -16.53 5.63
CA ALA A 170 10.62 -17.24 6.01
C ALA A 170 11.91 -16.44 5.75
N CYS A 171 11.93 -15.57 4.73
CA CYS A 171 13.10 -14.73 4.45
C CYS A 171 13.47 -13.80 5.62
N LEU A 172 12.51 -13.39 6.46
CA LEU A 172 12.75 -12.53 7.61
C LEU A 172 13.65 -13.15 8.68
N THR A 173 13.80 -14.48 8.68
CA THR A 173 14.67 -15.22 9.60
C THR A 173 16.07 -15.47 9.03
N GLU A 174 16.32 -15.09 7.79
CA GLU A 174 17.65 -15.22 7.18
C GLU A 174 18.66 -14.27 7.85
N PRO A 175 19.93 -14.70 8.07
CA PRO A 175 20.93 -13.89 8.77
C PRO A 175 21.10 -12.46 8.21
N ARG A 176 21.10 -12.31 6.89
CA ARG A 176 21.24 -10.99 6.23
C ARG A 176 20.04 -10.08 6.46
N MET A 177 18.85 -10.66 6.55
CA MET A 177 17.62 -9.90 6.84
C MET A 177 17.57 -9.47 8.30
N LEU A 178 18.01 -10.34 9.23
CA LEU A 178 18.14 -10.01 10.64
C LEU A 178 19.18 -8.91 10.85
N GLU A 179 20.33 -8.97 10.17
CA GLU A 179 21.34 -7.92 10.21
C GLU A 179 20.79 -6.57 9.71
N LEU A 180 20.10 -6.56 8.59
CA LEU A 180 19.46 -5.35 8.07
C LEU A 180 18.44 -4.78 9.06
N ARG A 181 17.58 -5.64 9.64
CA ARG A 181 16.61 -5.25 10.66
C ARG A 181 17.26 -4.58 11.85
N GLU A 182 18.30 -5.18 12.43
CA GLU A 182 19.02 -4.62 13.57
C GLU A 182 19.70 -3.27 13.22
N ASN A 183 20.26 -3.15 12.02
CA ASN A 183 20.85 -1.91 11.53
C ASN A 183 19.80 -0.78 11.44
N LEU A 184 18.61 -1.07 10.87
CA LEU A 184 17.52 -0.10 10.78
C LEU A 184 16.99 0.31 12.15
N ILE A 185 16.77 -0.66 13.06
CA ILE A 185 16.33 -0.38 14.43
C ILE A 185 17.35 0.48 15.18
N SER A 186 18.65 0.18 15.04
CA SER A 186 19.72 0.93 15.69
C SER A 186 19.79 2.38 15.19
N LEU A 187 19.54 2.60 13.89
CA LEU A 187 19.49 3.93 13.31
C LEU A 187 18.31 4.73 13.86
N LEU A 188 17.10 4.16 13.82
CA LEU A 188 15.89 4.82 14.30
C LEU A 188 15.94 5.14 15.79
N ARG A 189 16.61 4.32 16.62
CA ARG A 189 16.78 4.60 18.06
C ARG A 189 17.67 5.81 18.33
N ARG A 190 18.67 6.09 17.51
CA ARG A 190 19.56 7.27 17.67
C ARG A 190 18.80 8.57 17.43
N GLU A 191 17.88 8.58 16.47
CA GLU A 191 17.05 9.75 16.12
C GLU A 191 16.03 10.11 17.22
N VAL A 192 15.56 9.12 18.00
CA VAL A 192 14.61 9.36 19.11
C VAL A 192 15.31 9.91 20.36
N SER A 193 16.66 9.83 20.42
CA SER A 193 17.46 10.21 21.60
C SER A 193 18.14 11.58 21.47
N GLU A 194 18.00 12.25 20.34
CA GLU A 194 18.42 13.64 20.07
C GLU A 194 17.20 14.58 20.03
#